data_b3d259b9fc1b9fd3d67582816b7df69d
#
_entry.id   b3d259b9fc1b9fd3d67582816b7df69d
#
_cell.length_a   1.000
_cell.length_b   1.000
_cell.length_c   1.000
_cell.angle_alpha   90.00
_cell.angle_beta   90.00
_cell.angle_gamma   90.00
#
_symmetry.space_group_name_H-M   'P 1'
#
loop_
_entity.id
_entity.type
_entity.pdbx_description
1 polymer ?
#
loop_
_entity_poly.entity_id
_entity_poly.type
_entity_poly.pdbx_seq_one_letter_code
_entity_poly.pdbx_strand_id
1 'polypeptide(L)'
;MGYNHKEIEKRWQNYWADNKTFKTSDNLGQKKFYALDMFPYPSGAGLHVGHPEGYTATDIVSRYKRMQGYNVLHPMGWDAFGLPAEQYALDTGNDPRGFTKQNIQTFK
;
A
#
# COMPACT_ATOMS: atom_id res chain seq x y z
N MET A 1 -12.05 30.20 -7.79
CA MET A 1 -11.07 29.27 -7.17
C MET A 1 -11.13 27.95 -7.90
N GLY A 2 -10.01 27.48 -8.48
CA GLY A 2 -9.98 26.18 -9.16
C GLY A 2 -9.84 25.03 -8.16
N TYR A 3 -10.26 23.84 -8.53
CA TYR A 3 -10.05 22.61 -7.77
C TYR A 3 -8.54 22.27 -7.75
N ASN A 4 -7.93 22.33 -6.56
CA ASN A 4 -6.51 21.99 -6.36
C ASN A 4 -6.39 20.59 -5.74
N HIS A 5 -6.30 19.58 -6.59
CA HIS A 5 -6.20 18.19 -6.14
C HIS A 5 -4.97 17.92 -5.25
N LYS A 6 -3.82 18.52 -5.56
CA LYS A 6 -2.57 18.29 -4.80
C LYS A 6 -2.68 18.72 -3.33
N GLU A 7 -3.31 19.85 -3.07
CA GLU A 7 -3.55 20.31 -1.69
C GLU A 7 -4.57 19.43 -0.97
N ILE A 8 -5.63 19.04 -1.67
CA ILE A 8 -6.70 18.20 -1.11
C ILE A 8 -6.15 16.82 -0.78
N GLU A 9 -5.42 16.19 -1.69
CA GLU A 9 -4.79 14.89 -1.48
C GLU A 9 -3.83 14.92 -0.30
N LYS A 10 -2.94 15.89 -0.24
CA LYS A 10 -1.98 16.03 0.85
C LYS A 10 -2.66 16.22 2.20
N ARG A 11 -3.71 17.05 2.25
CA ARG A 11 -4.49 17.26 3.47
C ARG A 11 -5.12 15.97 3.98
N TRP A 12 -5.73 15.17 3.07
CA TRP A 12 -6.38 13.93 3.46
C TRP A 12 -5.40 12.83 3.83
N GLN A 13 -4.27 12.71 3.13
CA GLN A 13 -3.21 11.78 3.50
C GLN A 13 -2.71 12.04 4.93
N ASN A 14 -2.42 13.30 5.26
CA ASN A 14 -2.02 13.69 6.60
C ASN A 14 -3.11 13.37 7.64
N TYR A 15 -4.36 13.75 7.36
CA TYR A 15 -5.49 13.45 8.24
C TYR A 15 -5.63 11.95 8.53
N TRP A 16 -5.55 11.11 7.50
CA TRP A 16 -5.65 9.66 7.67
C TRP A 16 -4.50 9.07 8.48
N ALA A 17 -3.29 9.57 8.28
CA ALA A 17 -2.11 9.15 9.06
C ALA A 17 -2.24 9.54 10.53
N ASP A 18 -2.56 10.79 10.81
CA ASP A 18 -2.67 11.34 12.17
C ASP A 18 -3.79 10.68 12.97
N ASN A 19 -4.93 10.45 12.32
CA ASN A 19 -6.12 9.86 12.96
C ASN A 19 -6.16 8.33 12.88
N LYS A 20 -5.20 7.69 12.22
CA LYS A 20 -5.21 6.23 11.97
C LYS A 20 -6.56 5.75 11.43
N THR A 21 -7.12 6.50 10.49
CA THR A 21 -8.52 6.37 10.02
C THR A 21 -8.87 4.96 9.55
N PHE A 22 -7.91 4.25 8.98
CA PHE A 22 -8.11 2.91 8.43
C PHE A 22 -7.58 1.78 9.33
N LYS A 23 -7.23 2.10 10.59
CA LYS A 23 -6.76 1.09 11.54
C LYS A 23 -7.85 0.06 11.79
N THR A 24 -7.50 -1.22 11.67
CA THR A 24 -8.37 -2.33 12.06
C THR A 24 -8.55 -2.33 13.58
N SER A 25 -9.77 -2.54 14.03
CA SER A 25 -10.12 -2.61 15.45
C SER A 25 -9.91 -4.02 16.00
N ASP A 26 -9.55 -4.12 17.27
CA ASP A 26 -9.50 -5.38 18.00
C ASP A 26 -10.89 -5.81 18.54
N ASN A 27 -11.96 -5.09 18.16
CA ASN A 27 -13.32 -5.40 18.57
C ASN A 27 -13.80 -6.71 17.96
N LEU A 28 -13.94 -7.74 18.79
CA LEU A 28 -14.37 -9.07 18.38
C LEU A 28 -15.87 -9.17 18.06
N GLY A 29 -16.68 -8.23 18.55
CA GLY A 29 -18.13 -8.19 18.32
C GLY A 29 -18.53 -7.64 16.96
N GLN A 30 -17.63 -7.00 16.25
CA GLN A 30 -17.90 -6.42 14.95
C GLN A 30 -17.71 -7.42 13.82
N LYS A 31 -18.60 -7.42 12.84
CA LYS A 31 -18.48 -8.29 11.66
C LYS A 31 -17.21 -7.98 10.90
N LYS A 32 -16.40 -9.00 10.65
CA LYS A 32 -15.07 -8.87 10.04
C LYS A 32 -15.14 -8.98 8.53
N PHE A 33 -14.25 -8.24 7.85
CA PHE A 33 -13.99 -8.35 6.43
C PHE A 33 -12.48 -8.27 6.18
N TYR A 34 -11.94 -9.24 5.45
CA TYR A 34 -10.53 -9.29 5.10
C TYR A 34 -10.37 -9.08 3.60
N ALA A 35 -9.75 -7.97 3.21
CA ALA A 35 -9.41 -7.68 1.82
C ALA A 35 -7.91 -7.89 1.63
N LEU A 36 -7.55 -8.89 0.84
CA LEU A 36 -6.16 -9.20 0.54
C LEU A 36 -5.87 -8.88 -0.92
N ASP A 37 -4.74 -8.23 -1.15
CA ASP A 37 -4.15 -8.02 -2.46
C ASP A 37 -2.71 -8.55 -2.47
N MET A 38 -2.14 -8.72 -3.67
CA MET A 38 -0.74 -9.12 -3.81
C MET A 38 0.17 -7.95 -3.46
N PHE A 39 1.15 -8.20 -2.61
CA PHE A 39 2.16 -7.19 -2.30
C PHE A 39 3.12 -7.02 -3.47
N PRO A 40 3.52 -5.78 -3.81
CA PRO A 40 4.45 -5.54 -4.90
C PRO A 40 5.87 -5.96 -4.54
N TYR A 41 6.63 -6.42 -5.54
CA TYR A 41 8.08 -6.55 -5.42
C TYR A 41 8.71 -5.16 -5.48
N PRO A 42 9.53 -4.75 -4.50
CA PRO A 42 10.26 -3.49 -4.55
C PRO A 42 11.53 -3.61 -5.41
N SER A 43 11.42 -4.18 -6.60
CA SER A 43 12.52 -4.53 -7.49
C SER A 43 12.69 -3.58 -8.68
N GLY A 44 11.84 -2.58 -8.81
CA GLY A 44 11.86 -1.61 -9.91
C GLY A 44 11.78 -0.16 -9.43
N ALA A 45 11.96 0.76 -10.37
CA ALA A 45 11.96 2.20 -10.08
C ALA A 45 10.57 2.79 -9.79
N GLY A 46 9.53 1.99 -9.77
CA GLY A 46 8.16 2.40 -9.49
C GLY A 46 7.12 1.32 -9.79
N LEU A 47 5.87 1.66 -9.53
CA LEU A 47 4.74 0.81 -9.84
C LEU A 47 4.39 0.91 -11.34
N HIS A 48 3.98 -0.21 -11.95
CA HIS A 48 3.41 -0.20 -13.29
C HIS A 48 1.87 -0.12 -13.22
N VAL A 49 1.23 0.12 -14.37
CA VAL A 49 -0.23 0.35 -14.47
C VAL A 49 -1.07 -0.79 -13.88
N GLY A 50 -0.60 -2.03 -13.92
CA GLY A 50 -1.30 -3.18 -13.34
C GLY A 50 -1.41 -3.15 -11.81
N HIS A 51 -0.48 -2.51 -11.11
CA HIS A 51 -0.55 -2.37 -9.66
C HIS A 51 -1.72 -1.49 -9.20
N PRO A 52 -1.89 -0.24 -9.72
CA PRO A 52 -3.03 0.58 -9.36
C PRO A 52 -4.39 -0.05 -9.64
N GLU A 53 -4.52 -0.89 -10.66
CA GLU A 53 -5.77 -1.57 -11.00
C GLU A 53 -6.27 -2.43 -9.82
N GLY A 54 -5.45 -3.37 -9.35
CA GLY A 54 -5.81 -4.24 -8.22
C GLY A 54 -5.95 -3.45 -6.91
N TYR A 55 -4.99 -2.59 -6.61
CA TYR A 55 -4.97 -1.84 -5.35
C TYR A 55 -6.13 -0.87 -5.23
N THR A 56 -6.53 -0.21 -6.32
CA THR A 56 -7.71 0.65 -6.33
C THR A 56 -8.98 -0.14 -6.10
N ALA A 57 -9.13 -1.31 -6.73
CA ALA A 57 -10.29 -2.16 -6.56
C ALA A 57 -10.45 -2.64 -5.11
N THR A 58 -9.39 -3.14 -4.49
CA THR A 58 -9.39 -3.60 -3.09
C THR A 58 -9.59 -2.46 -2.10
N ASP A 59 -9.04 -1.27 -2.37
CA ASP A 59 -9.27 -0.07 -1.55
C ASP A 59 -10.75 0.38 -1.60
N ILE A 60 -11.36 0.43 -2.77
CA ILE A 60 -12.78 0.76 -2.94
C ILE A 60 -13.66 -0.21 -2.15
N VAL A 61 -13.44 -1.50 -2.30
CA VAL A 61 -14.22 -2.53 -1.58
C VAL A 61 -14.01 -2.40 -0.07
N SER A 62 -12.78 -2.17 0.38
CA SER A 62 -12.45 -1.99 1.79
C SER A 62 -13.15 -0.78 2.40
N ARG A 63 -13.15 0.36 1.70
CA ARG A 63 -13.86 1.58 2.13
C ARG A 63 -15.36 1.35 2.18
N TYR A 64 -15.92 0.72 1.16
CA TYR A 64 -17.34 0.38 1.12
C TYR A 64 -17.74 -0.52 2.30
N LYS A 65 -16.95 -1.54 2.61
CA LYS A 65 -17.22 -2.41 3.76
C LYS A 65 -17.12 -1.68 5.10
N ARG A 66 -16.17 -0.75 5.26
CA ARG A 66 -16.11 0.11 6.46
C ARG A 66 -17.37 0.96 6.62
N MET A 67 -17.87 1.55 5.52
CA MET A 67 -19.12 2.32 5.53
C MET A 67 -20.35 1.48 5.90
N GLN A 68 -20.29 0.16 5.63
CA GLN A 68 -21.32 -0.81 6.06
C GLN A 68 -21.15 -1.28 7.52
N GLY A 69 -20.19 -0.76 8.27
CA GLY A 69 -19.95 -1.10 9.67
C GLY A 69 -19.11 -2.37 9.90
N TYR A 70 -18.43 -2.88 8.87
CA TYR A 70 -17.49 -3.98 9.06
C TYR A 70 -16.18 -3.50 9.68
N ASN A 71 -15.59 -4.36 10.51
CA ASN A 71 -14.19 -4.23 10.90
C ASN A 71 -13.32 -4.79 9.78
N VAL A 72 -12.67 -3.91 9.03
CA VAL A 72 -11.94 -4.28 7.81
C VAL A 72 -10.45 -4.37 8.09
N LEU A 73 -9.86 -5.53 7.76
CA LEU A 73 -8.43 -5.70 7.62
C LEU A 73 -8.05 -5.64 6.13
N HIS A 74 -7.33 -4.59 5.74
CA HIS A 74 -6.77 -4.42 4.40
C HIS A 74 -5.26 -4.22 4.54
N PRO A 75 -4.48 -5.30 4.67
CA PRO A 75 -3.04 -5.20 4.83
C PRO A 75 -2.37 -4.82 3.53
N MET A 76 -1.29 -4.07 3.64
CA MET A 76 -0.35 -3.81 2.55
C MET A 76 1.08 -3.96 3.08
N GLY A 77 1.96 -4.42 2.22
CA GLY A 77 3.36 -4.63 2.55
C GLY A 77 4.21 -4.76 1.30
N TRP A 78 5.36 -5.42 1.44
CA TRP A 78 6.34 -5.55 0.38
C TRP A 78 6.72 -7.01 0.25
N ASP A 79 6.66 -7.55 -0.96
CA ASP A 79 7.29 -8.84 -1.29
C ASP A 79 8.78 -8.58 -1.53
N ALA A 80 9.50 -8.41 -0.41
CA ALA A 80 10.87 -7.89 -0.40
C ALA A 80 11.96 -8.97 -0.59
N PHE A 81 11.57 -10.24 -0.56
CA PHE A 81 12.48 -11.38 -0.72
C PHE A 81 12.16 -12.10 -2.02
N GLY A 82 13.13 -12.15 -2.93
CA GLY A 82 12.91 -12.86 -4.18
C GLY A 82 13.98 -12.60 -5.23
N LEU A 83 13.94 -13.43 -6.27
CA LEU A 83 14.89 -13.45 -7.36
C LEU A 83 15.11 -12.07 -8.03
N PRO A 84 14.10 -11.21 -8.25
CA PRO A 84 14.33 -9.92 -8.90
C PRO A 84 15.33 -9.03 -8.18
N ALA A 85 15.24 -8.94 -6.85
CA ALA A 85 16.17 -8.13 -6.06
C ALA A 85 17.56 -8.77 -5.98
N GLU A 86 17.61 -10.09 -5.88
CA GLU A 86 18.86 -10.86 -5.84
C GLU A 86 19.59 -10.79 -7.18
N GLN A 87 18.87 -10.94 -8.31
CA GLN A 87 19.47 -10.84 -9.65
C GLN A 87 20.02 -9.43 -9.90
N TYR A 88 19.29 -8.39 -9.53
CA TYR A 88 19.80 -7.02 -9.62
C TYR A 88 21.07 -6.82 -8.79
N ALA A 89 21.12 -7.39 -7.61
CA ALA A 89 22.31 -7.33 -6.75
C ALA A 89 23.52 -8.02 -7.40
N LEU A 90 23.32 -9.18 -7.99
CA LEU A 90 24.36 -9.90 -8.73
C LEU A 90 24.86 -9.11 -9.93
N ASP A 91 23.94 -8.56 -10.73
CA ASP A 91 24.24 -7.84 -11.97
C ASP A 91 24.97 -6.52 -11.71
N THR A 92 24.69 -5.86 -10.58
CA THR A 92 25.23 -4.54 -10.25
C THR A 92 26.32 -4.55 -9.17
N GLY A 93 26.53 -5.68 -8.50
CA GLY A 93 27.46 -5.80 -7.36
C GLY A 93 26.99 -5.03 -6.11
N ASN A 94 25.70 -4.67 -6.02
CA ASN A 94 25.13 -3.94 -4.90
C ASN A 94 24.50 -4.87 -3.86
N ASP A 95 24.39 -4.40 -2.61
CA ASP A 95 23.64 -5.08 -1.58
C ASP A 95 22.12 -5.03 -1.90
N PRO A 96 21.43 -6.18 -2.02
CA PRO A 96 20.00 -6.23 -2.31
C PRO A 96 19.17 -5.50 -1.25
N ARG A 97 19.62 -5.47 0.01
CA ARG A 97 18.95 -4.79 1.11
C ARG A 97 18.89 -3.27 0.91
N GLY A 98 20.00 -2.68 0.47
CA GLY A 98 20.07 -1.23 0.23
C GLY A 98 19.13 -0.80 -0.88
N PHE A 99 19.18 -1.49 -2.00
CA PHE A 99 18.31 -1.29 -3.16
C PHE A 99 16.82 -1.46 -2.82
N THR A 100 16.46 -2.54 -2.14
CA THR A 100 15.07 -2.79 -1.70
C THR A 100 14.53 -1.67 -0.82
N LYS A 101 15.31 -1.19 0.17
CA LYS A 101 14.90 -0.07 1.03
C LYS A 101 14.67 1.21 0.24
N GLN A 102 15.53 1.51 -0.72
CA GLN A 102 15.37 2.69 -1.56
C GLN A 102 14.10 2.63 -2.40
N ASN A 103 13.83 1.49 -3.03
CA ASN A 103 12.62 1.28 -3.83
C ASN A 103 11.34 1.41 -2.98
N ILE A 104 11.33 0.86 -1.78
CA ILE A 104 10.22 1.01 -0.83
C ILE A 104 9.94 2.50 -0.54
N GLN A 105 10.95 3.33 -0.40
CA GLN A 105 10.74 4.77 -0.20
C GLN A 105 10.17 5.47 -1.45
N THR A 106 10.56 5.00 -2.63
CA THR A 106 10.04 5.53 -3.91
C THR A 106 8.56 5.16 -4.11
N PHE A 107 8.15 3.99 -3.63
CA PHE A 107 6.77 3.49 -3.79
C PHE A 107 5.78 4.12 -2.82
N LYS A 108 6.25 4.67 -1.71
CA LYS A 108 5.43 5.38 -0.71
C LYS A 108 5.07 6.81 -1.15
#